data_bb2b3a9f686a8e2d2f1dc9cad4059546
#
_entry.id   bb2b3a9f686a8e2d2f1dc9cad4059546
#
_cell.length_a   1.000
_cell.length_b   1.000
_cell.length_c   1.000
_cell.angle_alpha   90.00
_cell.angle_beta   90.00
_cell.angle_gamma   90.00
#
_symmetry.space_group_name_H-M   'P 1'
#
loop_
_entity.id
_entity.type
_entity.pdbx_description
1 polymer ?
#
loop_
_entity_poly.entity_id
_entity_poly.type
_entity_poly.pdbx_seq_one_letter_code
_entity_poly.pdbx_strand_id
1 'polypeptide(L)'
;MGVSASHIDWTMVPYVRMSFYKHYMNEMKALDAYGYGSGLEEKDFPFDLNMGLQDYENLKGLGFEIVYDRALKRTEKELNQAVEGMYHNLNTLQSRSGNQLPFTSINYGTCTLPEGRMVIKALLEGSIKGVGKLHKTAVFPCGIFQCMKGVNRKPGDPNYDLFKLALKSTAQRLYPNYVNVDWSVNEGFDPKDPKTYVSTMGCRTYNGADINAGPGTNPQTKDGRGNICPVTIIMPTLAMKAKETAIAEGFGTTDKDCLDPISAFMELLDKKIYEAKDMLVERYNWIIRQNPSSAKFMYENGVMLGYDGKTVESAMKHGTLAIGQIGLAETLQILIGKDHTTEEGMELAKRIEQLFKDRCAQFKKELHLNIGVYYTPAENMCYTSMKKFKKTYGEIPNVSDREFFTNSIHVPVWKEISPFEKIDIESQLTGYSNAGCITYVELEGGVKNNLEALEQLVNYAMDKDIPYFAVNVPNDTCLKCGYCDEFNNSCPECGSEDIQQLRRVTGYLTGNYKTAFNKGKQQEVEMRYKHSNKLKGWK
;
A
#
# COMPACT_ATOMS: atom_id res chain seq x y z
N MET A 1 1.92 13.05 7.87
CA MET A 1 2.04 13.12 6.39
C MET A 1 2.93 11.96 5.95
N GLY A 2 2.55 11.22 4.92
CA GLY A 2 3.34 10.12 4.37
C GLY A 2 3.99 10.52 3.05
N VAL A 3 5.13 9.91 2.71
CA VAL A 3 5.84 10.10 1.44
C VAL A 3 5.94 8.74 0.77
N SER A 4 5.75 8.70 -0.55
CA SER A 4 5.90 7.48 -1.34
C SER A 4 6.77 7.72 -2.57
N ALA A 5 7.69 6.80 -2.82
CA ALA A 5 8.36 6.70 -4.11
C ALA A 5 7.56 5.76 -5.01
N SER A 6 7.15 6.24 -6.17
CA SER A 6 6.24 5.51 -7.07
C SER A 6 6.91 4.35 -7.81
N HIS A 7 8.22 4.45 -8.05
CA HIS A 7 9.04 3.47 -8.82
C HIS A 7 10.53 3.69 -8.51
N ILE A 8 10.92 3.38 -7.26
CA ILE A 8 12.29 3.68 -6.79
C ILE A 8 13.38 2.94 -7.58
N ASP A 9 13.09 1.74 -8.06
CA ASP A 9 13.98 0.92 -8.89
C ASP A 9 14.35 1.61 -10.20
N TRP A 10 13.44 2.31 -10.84
CA TRP A 10 13.69 3.15 -12.01
C TRP A 10 14.39 4.47 -11.66
N THR A 11 13.94 5.11 -10.58
CA THR A 11 14.49 6.39 -10.13
C THR A 11 15.96 6.29 -9.76
N MET A 12 16.38 5.14 -9.22
CA MET A 12 17.76 4.93 -8.78
C MET A 12 18.74 4.50 -9.87
N VAL A 13 18.26 4.18 -11.10
CA VAL A 13 19.13 3.76 -12.21
C VAL A 13 20.29 4.72 -12.46
N PRO A 14 20.09 6.04 -12.63
CA PRO A 14 21.21 6.96 -12.87
C PRO A 14 22.21 7.01 -11.72
N TYR A 15 21.76 6.85 -10.48
CA TYR A 15 22.65 6.85 -9.31
C TYR A 15 23.51 5.58 -9.25
N VAL A 16 22.95 4.42 -9.61
CA VAL A 16 23.73 3.18 -9.74
C VAL A 16 24.77 3.30 -10.85
N ARG A 17 24.41 3.89 -11.99
CA ARG A 17 25.34 4.18 -13.09
C ARG A 17 26.47 5.09 -12.65
N MET A 18 26.18 6.16 -11.92
CA MET A 18 27.20 7.07 -11.36
C MET A 18 28.16 6.34 -10.41
N SER A 19 27.63 5.52 -9.52
CA SER A 19 28.43 4.72 -8.59
C SER A 19 29.32 3.74 -9.34
N PHE A 20 28.77 3.02 -10.32
CA PHE A 20 29.54 2.09 -11.14
C PHE A 20 30.64 2.79 -11.91
N TYR A 21 30.35 3.88 -12.60
CA TYR A 21 31.34 4.68 -13.33
C TYR A 21 32.48 5.12 -12.41
N LYS A 22 32.17 5.69 -11.26
CA LYS A 22 33.16 6.09 -10.25
C LYS A 22 34.10 4.93 -9.87
N HIS A 23 33.55 3.76 -9.61
CA HIS A 23 34.34 2.59 -9.25
C HIS A 23 35.11 2.04 -10.44
N TYR A 24 34.53 2.04 -11.63
CA TYR A 24 35.19 1.62 -12.87
C TYR A 24 36.43 2.48 -13.16
N MET A 25 36.30 3.79 -13.10
CA MET A 25 37.42 4.72 -13.30
C MET A 25 38.50 4.59 -12.21
N ASN A 26 38.11 4.32 -10.97
CA ASN A 26 39.08 4.07 -9.88
C ASN A 26 39.89 2.78 -10.11
N GLU A 27 39.27 1.72 -10.58
CA GLU A 27 39.98 0.47 -10.92
C GLU A 27 40.86 0.65 -12.16
N MET A 28 40.44 1.42 -13.16
CA MET A 28 41.26 1.78 -14.31
C MET A 28 42.53 2.55 -13.86
N LYS A 29 42.39 3.59 -13.05
CA LYS A 29 43.53 4.35 -12.49
C LYS A 29 44.46 3.47 -11.65
N ALA A 30 43.93 2.49 -10.93
CA ALA A 30 44.75 1.53 -10.18
C ALA A 30 45.58 0.63 -11.12
N LEU A 31 45.03 0.16 -12.24
CA LEU A 31 45.78 -0.60 -13.26
C LEU A 31 46.89 0.23 -13.89
N ASP A 32 46.60 1.52 -14.19
CA ASP A 32 47.61 2.44 -14.74
C ASP A 32 48.80 2.61 -13.79
N ALA A 33 48.54 2.73 -12.49
CA ALA A 33 49.55 2.86 -11.46
C ALA A 33 50.46 1.62 -11.33
N TYR A 34 49.94 0.44 -11.75
CA TYR A 34 50.72 -0.83 -11.79
C TYR A 34 51.38 -1.11 -13.14
N GLY A 35 51.33 -0.17 -14.10
CA GLY A 35 51.94 -0.31 -15.41
C GLY A 35 51.18 -1.18 -16.42
N TYR A 36 49.89 -1.50 -16.10
CA TYR A 36 49.00 -2.27 -16.97
C TYR A 36 47.95 -1.37 -17.64
N GLY A 37 48.25 -0.10 -17.76
CA GLY A 37 47.25 0.92 -17.99
C GLY A 37 46.70 1.02 -19.38
N SER A 38 45.47 1.49 -19.46
CA SER A 38 44.79 1.88 -20.66
C SER A 38 45.23 3.26 -21.19
N GLY A 39 45.91 4.04 -20.36
CA GLY A 39 46.18 5.46 -20.59
C GLY A 39 44.94 6.36 -20.61
N LEU A 40 43.80 5.84 -20.21
CA LEU A 40 42.55 6.60 -20.19
C LEU A 40 42.43 7.45 -18.89
N GLU A 41 42.31 8.75 -19.08
CA GLU A 41 41.92 9.68 -17.99
C GLU A 41 40.41 9.91 -18.01
N GLU A 42 39.87 10.42 -16.90
CA GLU A 42 38.45 10.74 -16.76
C GLU A 42 37.94 11.72 -17.82
N LYS A 43 38.79 12.64 -18.27
CA LYS A 43 38.50 13.58 -19.39
C LYS A 43 38.32 12.88 -20.73
N ASP A 44 38.96 11.73 -20.91
CA ASP A 44 38.94 10.93 -22.18
C ASP A 44 37.75 9.98 -22.18
N PHE A 45 37.17 9.67 -21.01
CA PHE A 45 36.03 8.80 -20.83
C PHE A 45 35.02 9.44 -19.84
N PRO A 46 34.32 10.51 -20.27
CA PRO A 46 33.39 11.22 -19.41
C PRO A 46 32.19 10.38 -19.05
N PHE A 47 31.59 10.66 -17.88
CA PHE A 47 30.35 10.00 -17.47
C PHE A 47 29.21 10.30 -18.45
N ASP A 48 28.55 9.26 -18.93
CA ASP A 48 27.34 9.33 -19.76
C ASP A 48 26.18 8.62 -19.04
N LEU A 49 25.11 9.38 -18.75
CA LEU A 49 23.88 8.85 -18.13
C LEU A 49 23.20 7.76 -18.98
N ASN A 50 23.40 7.76 -20.30
CA ASN A 50 22.81 6.77 -21.20
C ASN A 50 23.59 5.45 -21.20
N MET A 51 24.83 5.46 -20.75
CA MET A 51 25.68 4.29 -20.69
C MET A 51 25.36 3.45 -19.45
N GLY A 52 24.74 2.30 -19.67
CA GLY A 52 24.37 1.34 -18.62
C GLY A 52 25.43 0.28 -18.35
N LEU A 53 25.23 -0.52 -17.32
CA LEU A 53 26.13 -1.63 -16.97
C LEU A 53 26.37 -2.59 -18.13
N GLN A 54 25.34 -2.83 -18.97
CA GLN A 54 25.45 -3.68 -20.14
C GLN A 54 26.46 -3.16 -21.17
N ASP A 55 26.56 -1.84 -21.33
CA ASP A 55 27.48 -1.23 -22.28
C ASP A 55 28.93 -1.41 -21.83
N TYR A 56 29.20 -1.29 -20.53
CA TYR A 56 30.52 -1.59 -19.94
C TYR A 56 30.84 -3.08 -20.02
N GLU A 57 29.84 -3.96 -19.92
CA GLU A 57 30.04 -5.40 -20.08
C GLU A 57 30.53 -5.74 -21.46
N ASN A 58 30.05 -5.05 -22.49
CA ASN A 58 30.51 -5.20 -23.85
C ASN A 58 32.00 -4.81 -24.05
N LEU A 59 32.54 -3.98 -23.13
CA LEU A 59 33.97 -3.60 -23.16
C LEU A 59 34.89 -4.66 -22.53
N LYS A 60 34.36 -5.69 -21.86
CA LYS A 60 35.15 -6.76 -21.23
C LYS A 60 36.12 -7.44 -22.22
N GLY A 61 35.69 -7.64 -23.47
CA GLY A 61 36.51 -8.24 -24.52
C GLY A 61 37.80 -7.50 -24.88
N LEU A 62 38.02 -6.31 -24.31
CA LEU A 62 39.24 -5.52 -24.47
C LEU A 62 40.27 -5.74 -23.34
N GLY A 63 40.10 -6.78 -22.49
CA GLY A 63 41.02 -7.12 -21.40
C GLY A 63 40.64 -6.47 -20.04
N PHE A 64 39.51 -5.83 -19.94
CA PHE A 64 39.06 -5.12 -18.73
C PHE A 64 38.06 -5.90 -17.85
N GLU A 65 37.96 -7.21 -17.96
CA GLU A 65 37.06 -8.05 -17.16
C GLU A 65 37.24 -7.82 -15.63
N ILE A 66 38.50 -7.78 -15.20
CA ILE A 66 38.83 -7.58 -13.77
C ILE A 66 38.36 -6.21 -13.30
N VAL A 67 38.46 -5.17 -14.11
CA VAL A 67 38.00 -3.82 -13.80
C VAL A 67 36.49 -3.80 -13.62
N TYR A 68 35.79 -4.38 -14.60
CA TYR A 68 34.31 -4.47 -14.54
C TYR A 68 33.85 -5.22 -13.30
N ASP A 69 34.38 -6.42 -13.06
CA ASP A 69 33.96 -7.26 -11.95
C ASP A 69 34.23 -6.62 -10.58
N ARG A 70 35.37 -5.92 -10.44
CA ARG A 70 35.69 -5.18 -9.21
C ARG A 70 34.80 -3.97 -9.03
N ALA A 71 34.56 -3.20 -10.11
CA ALA A 71 33.65 -2.06 -10.07
C ALA A 71 32.24 -2.49 -9.71
N LEU A 72 31.74 -3.58 -10.30
CA LEU A 72 30.42 -4.14 -9.99
C LEU A 72 30.30 -4.54 -8.53
N LYS A 73 31.24 -5.30 -7.99
CA LYS A 73 31.26 -5.70 -6.57
C LYS A 73 31.29 -4.51 -5.61
N ARG A 74 32.02 -3.44 -5.96
CA ARG A 74 32.05 -2.21 -5.15
C ARG A 74 30.74 -1.45 -5.21
N THR A 75 30.12 -1.38 -6.38
CA THR A 75 28.79 -0.78 -6.59
C THR A 75 27.72 -1.53 -5.80
N GLU A 76 27.70 -2.86 -5.86
CA GLU A 76 26.80 -3.69 -5.05
C GLU A 76 26.99 -3.44 -3.55
N LYS A 77 28.23 -3.36 -3.09
CA LYS A 77 28.54 -3.06 -1.68
C LYS A 77 28.05 -1.67 -1.28
N GLU A 78 28.28 -0.65 -2.09
CA GLU A 78 27.85 0.73 -1.84
C GLU A 78 26.33 0.81 -1.83
N LEU A 79 25.65 0.16 -2.77
CA LEU A 79 24.18 0.09 -2.82
C LEU A 79 23.59 -0.62 -1.59
N ASN A 80 24.12 -1.77 -1.21
CA ASN A 80 23.68 -2.50 -0.01
C ASN A 80 23.87 -1.67 1.26
N GLN A 81 24.98 -0.93 1.37
CA GLN A 81 25.24 -0.01 2.47
C GLN A 81 24.24 1.14 2.51
N ALA A 82 23.91 1.71 1.35
CA ALA A 82 22.92 2.79 1.23
C ALA A 82 21.52 2.32 1.63
N VAL A 83 21.12 1.13 1.19
CA VAL A 83 19.84 0.50 1.55
C VAL A 83 19.77 0.20 3.04
N GLU A 84 20.84 -0.36 3.64
CA GLU A 84 20.91 -0.59 5.09
C GLU A 84 20.78 0.73 5.85
N GLY A 85 21.48 1.78 5.42
CA GLY A 85 21.38 3.13 5.99
C GLY A 85 19.97 3.70 5.89
N MET A 86 19.28 3.50 4.76
CA MET A 86 17.88 3.91 4.57
C MET A 86 16.94 3.20 5.57
N TYR A 87 17.04 1.87 5.71
CA TYR A 87 16.24 1.13 6.67
C TYR A 87 16.49 1.59 8.10
N HIS A 88 17.75 1.80 8.48
CA HIS A 88 18.09 2.32 9.80
C HIS A 88 17.50 3.71 10.04
N ASN A 89 17.70 4.63 9.12
CA ASN A 89 17.25 6.01 9.26
C ASN A 89 15.73 6.11 9.38
N LEU A 90 14.99 5.39 8.53
CA LEU A 90 13.53 5.41 8.55
C LEU A 90 12.91 4.78 9.81
N ASN A 91 13.66 3.97 10.55
CA ASN A 91 13.20 3.32 11.78
C ASN A 91 13.76 3.95 13.07
N THR A 92 14.69 4.90 12.97
CA THR A 92 15.33 5.55 14.13
C THR A 92 15.17 7.06 14.15
N LEU A 93 15.14 7.72 12.99
CA LEU A 93 14.98 9.17 12.90
C LEU A 93 13.50 9.53 13.11
N GLN A 94 13.22 10.11 14.26
CA GLN A 94 11.89 10.60 14.58
C GLN A 94 11.62 11.93 13.87
N SER A 95 10.35 12.22 13.63
CA SER A 95 9.92 13.51 13.11
C SER A 95 10.30 14.64 14.09
N ARG A 96 10.23 15.88 13.65
CA ARG A 96 10.56 17.07 14.44
C ARG A 96 9.81 17.15 15.78
N SER A 97 8.63 16.56 15.88
CA SER A 97 7.85 16.44 17.12
C SER A 97 8.34 15.35 18.07
N GLY A 98 9.29 14.53 17.66
CA GLY A 98 9.93 13.52 18.50
C GLY A 98 9.12 12.25 18.76
N ASN A 99 7.93 12.09 18.21
CA ASN A 99 7.01 10.98 18.56
C ASN A 99 6.58 10.11 17.38
N GLN A 100 6.95 10.42 16.13
CA GLN A 100 6.54 9.64 14.97
C GLN A 100 7.70 9.41 14.01
N LEU A 101 7.82 8.17 13.54
CA LEU A 101 8.69 7.84 12.42
C LEU A 101 8.09 8.40 11.12
N PRO A 102 8.94 8.79 10.13
CA PRO A 102 8.44 9.23 8.83
C PRO A 102 7.68 8.09 8.14
N PHE A 103 6.39 8.27 7.89
CA PHE A 103 5.59 7.28 7.16
C PHE A 103 6.03 7.26 5.71
N THR A 104 6.77 6.24 5.33
CA THR A 104 7.41 6.14 4.01
C THR A 104 7.00 4.85 3.34
N SER A 105 6.66 4.94 2.04
CA SER A 105 6.41 3.80 1.18
C SER A 105 7.34 3.84 -0.03
N ILE A 106 7.74 2.66 -0.51
CA ILE A 106 8.53 2.52 -1.73
C ILE A 106 7.90 1.47 -2.62
N ASN A 107 7.63 1.83 -3.88
CA ASN A 107 7.15 0.92 -4.91
C ASN A 107 8.32 0.53 -5.81
N TYR A 108 8.42 -0.76 -6.16
CA TYR A 108 9.50 -1.33 -6.96
C TYR A 108 9.10 -2.70 -7.51
N GLY A 109 9.87 -3.23 -8.46
CA GLY A 109 9.68 -4.59 -8.98
C GLY A 109 9.65 -4.68 -10.50
N THR A 110 9.49 -3.57 -11.21
CA THR A 110 9.25 -3.55 -12.65
C THR A 110 10.48 -3.21 -13.50
N CYS A 111 11.52 -2.61 -12.93
CA CYS A 111 12.71 -2.26 -13.70
C CYS A 111 13.50 -3.51 -14.11
N THR A 112 13.62 -3.72 -15.41
CA THR A 112 14.34 -4.87 -16.00
C THR A 112 15.79 -4.54 -16.36
N LEU A 113 16.21 -3.28 -16.23
CA LEU A 113 17.60 -2.89 -16.42
C LEU A 113 18.48 -3.50 -15.32
N PRO A 114 19.73 -3.90 -15.62
CA PRO A 114 20.64 -4.46 -14.62
C PRO A 114 20.73 -3.62 -13.34
N GLU A 115 20.82 -2.31 -13.47
CA GLU A 115 20.88 -1.35 -12.35
C GLU A 115 19.61 -1.40 -11.48
N GLY A 116 18.45 -1.38 -12.11
CA GLY A 116 17.17 -1.42 -11.39
C GLY A 116 16.95 -2.78 -10.71
N ARG A 117 17.35 -3.88 -11.34
CA ARG A 117 17.34 -5.22 -10.74
C ARG A 117 18.24 -5.29 -9.50
N MET A 118 19.43 -4.65 -9.55
CA MET A 118 20.30 -4.53 -8.38
C MET A 118 19.61 -3.79 -7.22
N VAL A 119 18.90 -2.69 -7.53
CA VAL A 119 18.13 -1.94 -6.52
C VAL A 119 17.04 -2.80 -5.90
N ILE A 120 16.22 -3.47 -6.71
CA ILE A 120 15.16 -4.36 -6.22
C ILE A 120 15.74 -5.44 -5.31
N LYS A 121 16.81 -6.10 -5.74
CA LYS A 121 17.50 -7.14 -4.97
C LYS A 121 18.00 -6.60 -3.63
N ALA A 122 18.71 -5.47 -3.64
CA ALA A 122 19.23 -4.84 -2.43
C ALA A 122 18.13 -4.47 -1.42
N LEU A 123 16.99 -3.94 -1.89
CA LEU A 123 15.83 -3.62 -1.06
C LEU A 123 15.25 -4.86 -0.39
N LEU A 124 15.08 -5.94 -1.15
CA LEU A 124 14.53 -7.21 -0.65
C LEU A 124 15.48 -7.90 0.34
N GLU A 125 16.77 -7.98 0.02
CA GLU A 125 17.79 -8.56 0.91
C GLU A 125 17.95 -7.73 2.18
N GLY A 126 17.92 -6.39 2.07
CA GLY A 126 17.92 -5.48 3.22
C GLY A 126 16.70 -5.67 4.13
N SER A 127 15.51 -5.88 3.56
CA SER A 127 14.30 -6.23 4.31
C SER A 127 14.46 -7.55 5.06
N ILE A 128 14.94 -8.60 4.37
CA ILE A 128 15.15 -9.94 4.97
C ILE A 128 16.19 -9.86 6.09
N LYS A 129 17.27 -9.12 5.90
CA LYS A 129 18.32 -8.91 6.92
C LYS A 129 17.76 -8.28 8.19
N GLY A 130 16.79 -7.38 8.07
CA GLY A 130 16.21 -6.64 9.19
C GLY A 130 17.14 -5.58 9.76
N VAL A 131 16.69 -4.87 10.81
CA VAL A 131 17.39 -3.72 11.38
C VAL A 131 17.98 -4.01 12.77
N GLY A 132 19.14 -3.43 13.02
CA GLY A 132 19.83 -3.50 14.31
C GLY A 132 20.44 -4.87 14.63
N LYS A 133 21.01 -5.00 15.83
CA LYS A 133 21.70 -6.22 16.29
C LYS A 133 20.79 -7.45 16.41
N LEU A 134 19.50 -7.25 16.59
CA LEU A 134 18.50 -8.30 16.73
C LEU A 134 17.79 -8.62 15.42
N HIS A 135 18.21 -8.04 14.29
CA HIS A 135 17.63 -8.27 12.97
C HIS A 135 16.10 -8.13 12.95
N LYS A 136 15.57 -7.10 13.65
CA LYS A 136 14.14 -6.87 13.75
C LYS A 136 13.53 -6.51 12.40
N THR A 137 12.27 -6.88 12.20
CA THR A 137 11.52 -6.43 11.04
C THR A 137 11.40 -4.90 11.06
N ALA A 138 11.77 -4.25 9.95
CA ALA A 138 11.64 -2.81 9.78
C ALA A 138 10.15 -2.43 9.68
N VAL A 139 9.75 -1.36 10.36
CA VAL A 139 8.40 -0.79 10.24
C VAL A 139 8.29 0.02 8.95
N PHE A 140 9.33 0.77 8.62
CA PHE A 140 9.45 1.59 7.41
C PHE A 140 10.76 1.30 6.65
N PRO A 141 10.75 1.50 5.32
CA PRO A 141 9.62 1.84 4.47
C PRO A 141 8.64 0.68 4.33
N CYS A 142 7.36 0.99 4.06
CA CYS A 142 6.42 0.01 3.55
C CYS A 142 6.86 -0.40 2.15
N GLY A 143 7.41 -1.59 2.00
CA GLY A 143 7.81 -2.15 0.72
C GLY A 143 6.58 -2.59 -0.08
N ILE A 144 6.53 -2.22 -1.36
CA ILE A 144 5.41 -2.51 -2.26
C ILE A 144 5.99 -3.04 -3.56
N PHE A 145 5.74 -4.33 -3.84
CA PHE A 145 6.20 -4.97 -5.05
C PHE A 145 5.16 -4.82 -6.17
N GLN A 146 5.54 -4.19 -7.27
CA GLN A 146 4.70 -3.98 -8.43
C GLN A 146 4.68 -5.24 -9.29
N CYS A 147 3.55 -5.98 -9.27
CA CYS A 147 3.32 -7.15 -10.11
C CYS A 147 2.84 -6.71 -11.49
N MET A 148 3.53 -7.16 -12.54
CA MET A 148 3.21 -6.83 -13.92
C MET A 148 3.39 -8.07 -14.82
N LYS A 149 2.39 -8.33 -15.67
CA LYS A 149 2.42 -9.45 -16.64
C LYS A 149 3.59 -9.28 -17.61
N GLY A 150 4.31 -10.37 -17.88
CA GLY A 150 5.47 -10.37 -18.77
C GLY A 150 6.74 -9.74 -18.18
N VAL A 151 6.69 -9.29 -16.92
CA VAL A 151 7.83 -8.69 -16.23
C VAL A 151 8.32 -9.54 -15.06
N ASN A 152 7.41 -10.00 -14.19
CA ASN A 152 7.83 -10.66 -12.95
C ASN A 152 6.89 -11.74 -12.40
N ARG A 153 5.76 -12.05 -13.07
CA ARG A 153 4.73 -12.92 -12.50
C ARG A 153 4.90 -14.41 -12.79
N LYS A 154 5.65 -14.78 -13.84
CA LYS A 154 5.73 -16.15 -14.33
C LYS A 154 7.18 -16.58 -14.58
N PRO A 155 7.48 -17.89 -14.52
CA PRO A 155 8.77 -18.42 -14.97
C PRO A 155 9.08 -17.94 -16.39
N GLY A 156 10.29 -17.42 -16.60
CA GLY A 156 10.72 -16.84 -17.86
C GLY A 156 10.57 -15.32 -17.97
N ASP A 157 9.80 -14.69 -17.09
CA ASP A 157 9.75 -13.23 -17.00
C ASP A 157 11.09 -12.68 -16.48
N PRO A 158 11.57 -11.50 -16.96
CA PRO A 158 12.88 -10.94 -16.63
C PRO A 158 13.17 -10.79 -15.13
N ASN A 159 12.16 -10.47 -14.33
CA ASN A 159 12.25 -10.24 -12.88
C ASN A 159 11.54 -11.32 -12.04
N TYR A 160 11.29 -12.50 -12.60
CA TYR A 160 10.64 -13.59 -11.86
C TYR A 160 11.44 -14.04 -10.63
N ASP A 161 12.76 -14.10 -10.74
CA ASP A 161 13.66 -14.42 -9.62
C ASP A 161 13.52 -13.40 -8.47
N LEU A 162 13.34 -12.12 -8.79
CA LEU A 162 13.12 -11.06 -7.83
C LEU A 162 11.70 -11.14 -7.20
N PHE A 163 10.71 -11.60 -7.95
CA PHE A 163 9.40 -11.90 -7.40
C PHE A 163 9.47 -13.06 -6.38
N LYS A 164 10.22 -14.12 -6.68
CA LYS A 164 10.47 -15.22 -5.71
C LYS A 164 11.17 -14.70 -4.45
N LEU A 165 12.13 -13.78 -4.59
CA LEU A 165 12.79 -13.13 -3.45
C LEU A 165 11.82 -12.24 -2.66
N ALA A 166 10.89 -11.55 -3.33
CA ALA A 166 9.84 -10.75 -2.68
C ALA A 166 8.90 -11.65 -1.84
N LEU A 167 8.48 -12.80 -2.36
CA LEU A 167 7.68 -13.78 -1.62
C LEU A 167 8.41 -14.26 -0.36
N LYS A 168 9.71 -14.55 -0.46
CA LYS A 168 10.54 -14.92 0.69
C LYS A 168 10.60 -13.80 1.73
N SER A 169 10.77 -12.54 1.29
CA SER A 169 10.77 -11.39 2.19
C SER A 169 9.42 -11.22 2.89
N THR A 170 8.30 -11.31 2.16
CA THR A 170 6.95 -11.21 2.74
C THR A 170 6.71 -12.28 3.80
N ALA A 171 7.06 -13.52 3.51
CA ALA A 171 6.88 -14.65 4.43
C ALA A 171 7.67 -14.49 5.75
N GLN A 172 8.80 -13.78 5.72
CA GLN A 172 9.68 -13.58 6.87
C GLN A 172 9.51 -12.23 7.56
N ARG A 173 9.07 -11.19 6.83
CA ARG A 173 9.15 -9.79 7.27
C ARG A 173 7.88 -8.98 7.04
N LEU A 174 6.75 -9.58 6.66
CA LEU A 174 5.49 -8.89 6.33
C LEU A 174 5.53 -8.01 5.08
N TYR A 175 6.68 -7.66 4.59
CA TYR A 175 6.90 -6.83 3.41
C TYR A 175 7.75 -7.56 2.37
N PRO A 176 7.54 -7.24 1.07
CA PRO A 176 6.61 -6.26 0.52
C PRO A 176 5.15 -6.73 0.49
N ASN A 177 4.23 -5.77 0.37
CA ASN A 177 2.90 -6.00 -0.16
C ASN A 177 2.97 -6.02 -1.70
N TYR A 178 1.87 -6.38 -2.37
CA TYR A 178 1.83 -6.53 -3.82
C TYR A 178 0.81 -5.60 -4.44
N VAL A 179 1.18 -4.86 -5.49
CA VAL A 179 0.28 -4.01 -6.26
C VAL A 179 0.17 -4.51 -7.68
N ASN A 180 -1.02 -4.52 -8.23
CA ASN A 180 -1.33 -5.01 -9.57
C ASN A 180 -1.20 -3.86 -10.58
N VAL A 181 -0.13 -3.82 -11.36
CA VAL A 181 0.05 -2.80 -12.41
C VAL A 181 -0.99 -2.97 -13.53
N ASP A 182 -1.39 -4.21 -13.81
CA ASP A 182 -2.37 -4.57 -14.85
C ASP A 182 -3.82 -4.46 -14.37
N TRP A 183 -4.09 -3.83 -13.22
CA TRP A 183 -5.44 -3.65 -12.68
C TRP A 183 -6.34 -2.89 -13.65
N SER A 184 -7.55 -3.40 -13.86
CA SER A 184 -8.48 -2.90 -14.89
C SER A 184 -8.83 -1.41 -14.75
N VAL A 185 -8.92 -0.87 -13.53
CA VAL A 185 -9.18 0.57 -13.29
C VAL A 185 -7.97 1.45 -13.66
N ASN A 186 -6.78 0.86 -13.84
CA ASN A 186 -5.59 1.55 -14.34
C ASN A 186 -5.47 1.51 -15.87
N GLU A 187 -6.51 1.17 -16.58
CA GLU A 187 -6.54 1.16 -18.04
C GLU A 187 -5.99 2.48 -18.62
N GLY A 188 -5.21 2.39 -19.71
CA GLY A 188 -4.57 3.53 -20.34
C GLY A 188 -3.20 3.90 -19.74
N PHE A 189 -2.66 3.12 -18.81
CA PHE A 189 -1.25 3.28 -18.43
C PHE A 189 -0.32 2.92 -19.60
N ASP A 190 0.85 3.54 -19.63
CA ASP A 190 1.88 3.22 -20.63
C ASP A 190 2.85 2.18 -20.08
N PRO A 191 2.93 0.96 -20.66
CA PRO A 191 3.86 -0.08 -20.23
C PRO A 191 5.34 0.31 -20.33
N LYS A 192 5.67 1.40 -21.01
CA LYS A 192 7.04 1.91 -21.16
C LYS A 192 7.33 3.10 -20.24
N ASP A 193 6.30 3.66 -19.59
CA ASP A 193 6.46 4.78 -18.66
C ASP A 193 6.08 4.36 -17.23
N PRO A 194 7.05 4.07 -16.35
CA PRO A 194 6.79 3.66 -14.99
C PRO A 194 6.05 4.72 -14.14
N LYS A 195 6.03 5.98 -14.57
CA LYS A 195 5.26 7.04 -13.91
C LYS A 195 3.75 6.82 -13.98
N THR A 196 3.29 5.98 -14.90
CA THR A 196 1.87 5.65 -15.11
C THR A 196 1.42 4.37 -14.39
N TYR A 197 2.35 3.63 -13.80
CA TYR A 197 2.04 2.38 -13.10
C TYR A 197 1.27 2.65 -11.81
N VAL A 198 0.40 1.71 -11.44
CA VAL A 198 -0.23 1.77 -10.11
C VAL A 198 0.86 1.78 -9.05
N SER A 199 0.84 2.81 -8.23
CA SER A 199 1.71 2.94 -7.06
C SER A 199 0.89 3.37 -5.87
N THR A 200 1.14 2.75 -4.72
CA THR A 200 0.39 3.04 -3.51
C THR A 200 1.18 3.97 -2.59
N MET A 201 0.43 4.77 -1.83
CA MET A 201 0.96 5.65 -0.80
C MET A 201 0.40 5.21 0.55
N GLY A 202 1.28 4.98 1.50
CA GLY A 202 0.87 4.57 2.84
C GLY A 202 0.15 3.22 2.84
N CYS A 203 -1.03 3.19 3.49
CA CYS A 203 -1.72 1.94 3.76
C CYS A 203 -2.44 1.35 2.56
N ARG A 204 -3.00 2.21 1.67
CA ARG A 204 -3.79 1.76 0.51
C ARG A 204 -4.12 2.83 -0.51
N THR A 205 -3.66 4.07 -0.32
CA THR A 205 -4.02 5.19 -1.19
C THR A 205 -3.30 5.09 -2.53
N TYR A 206 -4.01 5.32 -3.62
CA TYR A 206 -3.44 5.53 -4.96
C TYR A 206 -4.18 6.65 -5.69
N ASN A 207 -3.58 7.14 -6.78
CA ASN A 207 -4.18 8.16 -7.63
C ASN A 207 -4.81 7.51 -8.87
N GLY A 208 -6.08 7.79 -9.11
CA GLY A 208 -6.74 7.46 -10.37
C GLY A 208 -6.30 8.38 -11.52
N ALA A 209 -6.95 8.23 -12.68
CA ALA A 209 -6.72 9.11 -13.82
C ALA A 209 -6.96 10.59 -13.47
N ASP A 210 -6.02 11.44 -13.88
CA ASP A 210 -6.04 12.88 -13.62
C ASP A 210 -6.89 13.62 -14.64
N ILE A 211 -7.99 14.24 -14.19
CA ILE A 211 -8.85 15.08 -15.07
C ILE A 211 -8.16 16.37 -15.51
N ASN A 212 -7.12 16.79 -14.78
CA ASN A 212 -6.34 18.01 -15.06
C ASN A 212 -5.03 17.73 -15.78
N ALA A 213 -4.82 16.51 -16.31
CA ALA A 213 -3.64 16.19 -17.09
C ALA A 213 -3.50 17.15 -18.27
N GLY A 214 -2.32 17.80 -18.38
CA GLY A 214 -2.03 18.72 -19.47
C GLY A 214 -1.82 18.02 -20.81
N PRO A 215 -1.81 18.79 -21.91
CA PRO A 215 -1.51 18.25 -23.23
C PRO A 215 -0.19 17.47 -23.24
N GLY A 216 -0.19 16.26 -23.78
CA GLY A 216 0.99 15.39 -23.83
C GLY A 216 1.34 14.66 -22.52
N THR A 217 0.58 14.86 -21.45
CA THR A 217 0.73 14.11 -20.19
C THR A 217 -0.28 12.96 -20.14
N ASN A 218 0.18 11.72 -19.88
CA ASN A 218 -0.74 10.61 -19.69
C ASN A 218 -1.58 10.86 -18.42
N PRO A 219 -2.91 10.81 -18.49
CA PRO A 219 -3.79 10.95 -17.31
C PRO A 219 -3.48 9.96 -16.18
N GLN A 220 -2.88 8.82 -16.49
CA GLN A 220 -2.47 7.83 -15.50
C GLN A 220 -1.14 8.16 -14.80
N THR A 221 -0.49 9.28 -15.10
CA THR A 221 0.71 9.71 -14.37
C THR A 221 0.43 9.80 -12.86
N LYS A 222 1.25 9.10 -12.05
CA LYS A 222 1.12 9.04 -10.59
C LYS A 222 2.11 9.95 -9.88
N ASP A 223 3.26 10.19 -10.49
CA ASP A 223 4.34 10.98 -9.91
C ASP A 223 3.93 12.42 -9.62
N GLY A 224 4.41 12.94 -8.50
CA GLY A 224 4.17 14.30 -8.06
C GLY A 224 2.73 14.59 -7.62
N ARG A 225 1.89 13.57 -7.53
CA ARG A 225 0.50 13.65 -7.07
C ARG A 225 0.34 13.03 -5.69
N GLY A 226 -0.72 13.38 -4.99
CA GLY A 226 -1.01 12.83 -3.67
C GLY A 226 -2.49 12.88 -3.32
N ASN A 227 -2.87 12.21 -2.24
CA ASN A 227 -4.19 12.37 -1.65
C ASN A 227 -4.16 13.63 -0.77
N ILE A 228 -5.04 14.58 -1.07
CA ILE A 228 -5.12 15.86 -0.37
C ILE A 228 -5.82 15.69 0.96
N CYS A 229 -7.00 15.09 0.95
CA CYS A 229 -7.76 14.76 2.16
C CYS A 229 -8.85 13.71 1.87
N PRO A 230 -9.14 12.82 2.84
CA PRO A 230 -10.29 11.94 2.84
C PRO A 230 -11.40 12.48 3.74
N VAL A 231 -12.66 12.12 3.43
CA VAL A 231 -13.80 12.15 4.33
C VAL A 231 -14.40 10.75 4.39
N THR A 232 -14.74 10.28 5.58
CA THR A 232 -15.23 8.90 5.79
C THR A 232 -16.63 8.92 6.37
N ILE A 233 -17.55 8.20 5.72
CA ILE A 233 -18.92 7.99 6.17
C ILE A 233 -19.01 6.76 7.05
N ILE A 234 -19.65 6.88 8.21
CA ILE A 234 -19.87 5.77 9.15
C ILE A 234 -21.23 5.18 8.85
N MET A 235 -21.27 4.19 7.97
CA MET A 235 -22.52 3.65 7.42
C MET A 235 -23.44 2.95 8.45
N PRO A 236 -22.96 2.19 9.45
CA PRO A 236 -23.86 1.53 10.41
C PRO A 236 -24.76 2.51 11.15
N THR A 237 -24.25 3.71 11.47
CA THR A 237 -25.08 4.75 12.11
C THR A 237 -26.18 5.28 11.19
N LEU A 238 -25.88 5.39 9.89
CA LEU A 238 -26.90 5.80 8.90
C LEU A 238 -27.95 4.72 8.71
N ALA A 239 -27.55 3.44 8.70
CA ALA A 239 -28.47 2.31 8.57
C ALA A 239 -29.45 2.24 9.75
N MET A 240 -28.99 2.48 10.98
CA MET A 240 -29.88 2.56 12.15
C MET A 240 -30.87 3.71 12.03
N LYS A 241 -30.40 4.92 11.67
CA LYS A 241 -31.28 6.07 11.47
C LYS A 241 -32.33 5.83 10.38
N ALA A 242 -31.92 5.25 9.25
CA ALA A 242 -32.83 4.94 8.16
C ALA A 242 -33.90 3.93 8.59
N LYS A 243 -33.51 2.90 9.34
CA LYS A 243 -34.44 1.92 9.89
C LYS A 243 -35.44 2.55 10.89
N GLU A 244 -34.95 3.41 11.79
CA GLU A 244 -35.81 4.16 12.74
C GLU A 244 -36.78 5.08 12.01
N THR A 245 -36.32 5.81 10.98
CA THR A 245 -37.18 6.68 10.16
C THR A 245 -38.22 5.89 9.41
N ALA A 246 -37.86 4.81 8.73
CA ALA A 246 -38.81 3.95 8.01
C ALA A 246 -39.89 3.39 8.94
N ILE A 247 -39.51 2.92 10.14
CA ILE A 247 -40.47 2.40 11.12
C ILE A 247 -41.39 3.52 11.62
N ALA A 248 -40.85 4.72 11.88
CA ALA A 248 -41.64 5.87 12.32
C ALA A 248 -42.64 6.36 11.24
N GLU A 249 -42.31 6.18 9.97
CA GLU A 249 -43.16 6.48 8.81
C GLU A 249 -44.16 5.37 8.50
N GLY A 250 -44.19 4.28 9.26
CA GLY A 250 -45.19 3.21 9.14
C GLY A 250 -44.71 1.93 8.46
N PHE A 251 -43.42 1.78 8.19
CA PHE A 251 -42.88 0.52 7.65
C PHE A 251 -43.25 -0.67 8.54
N GLY A 252 -43.78 -1.73 7.93
CA GLY A 252 -44.27 -2.90 8.67
C GLY A 252 -45.73 -2.79 9.11
N THR A 253 -46.44 -1.69 8.78
CA THR A 253 -47.87 -1.53 8.93
C THR A 253 -48.60 -1.79 7.58
N THR A 254 -49.90 -1.54 7.54
CA THR A 254 -50.69 -1.62 6.29
C THR A 254 -50.52 -0.42 5.35
N ASP A 255 -49.77 0.58 5.75
CA ASP A 255 -49.46 1.76 4.94
C ASP A 255 -48.42 1.38 3.85
N LYS A 256 -48.86 1.49 2.58
CA LYS A 256 -48.08 1.08 1.40
C LYS A 256 -47.17 2.19 0.85
N ASP A 257 -47.27 3.41 1.36
CA ASP A 257 -46.55 4.59 0.84
C ASP A 257 -45.26 4.93 1.62
N CYS A 258 -44.92 4.16 2.65
CA CYS A 258 -43.67 4.38 3.40
C CYS A 258 -42.48 3.72 2.69
N LEU A 259 -41.33 4.39 2.79
CA LEU A 259 -40.04 3.83 2.30
C LEU A 259 -39.65 2.61 3.13
N ASP A 260 -39.17 1.58 2.46
CA ASP A 260 -38.50 0.48 3.16
C ASP A 260 -37.11 0.93 3.70
N PRO A 261 -36.56 0.24 4.72
CA PRO A 261 -35.29 0.64 5.33
C PRO A 261 -34.12 0.75 4.37
N ILE A 262 -34.10 -0.04 3.30
CA ILE A 262 -33.02 -0.01 2.29
C ILE A 262 -33.14 1.26 1.46
N SER A 263 -34.32 1.58 0.96
CA SER A 263 -34.59 2.81 0.21
C SER A 263 -34.31 4.05 1.04
N ALA A 264 -34.78 4.09 2.29
CA ALA A 264 -34.48 5.17 3.23
C ALA A 264 -32.98 5.32 3.51
N PHE A 265 -32.26 4.20 3.61
CA PHE A 265 -30.81 4.22 3.78
C PHE A 265 -30.10 4.78 2.53
N MET A 266 -30.49 4.35 1.34
CA MET A 266 -29.87 4.82 0.08
C MET A 266 -30.07 6.33 -0.11
N GLU A 267 -31.25 6.86 0.19
CA GLU A 267 -31.51 8.31 0.15
C GLU A 267 -30.67 9.09 1.20
N LEU A 268 -30.59 8.58 2.41
CA LEU A 268 -29.79 9.19 3.46
C LEU A 268 -28.30 9.15 3.13
N LEU A 269 -27.81 8.03 2.59
CA LEU A 269 -26.45 7.86 2.14
C LEU A 269 -26.10 8.83 1.01
N ASP A 270 -26.98 9.00 0.04
CA ASP A 270 -26.79 9.95 -1.06
C ASP A 270 -26.61 11.37 -0.53
N LYS A 271 -27.48 11.82 0.37
CA LYS A 271 -27.33 13.12 1.04
C LYS A 271 -25.98 13.26 1.76
N LYS A 272 -25.52 12.19 2.43
CA LYS A 272 -24.22 12.21 3.14
C LYS A 272 -23.02 12.22 2.22
N ILE A 273 -23.13 11.64 1.03
CA ILE A 273 -22.09 11.74 0.00
C ILE A 273 -21.96 13.19 -0.51
N TYR A 274 -23.08 13.91 -0.69
CA TYR A 274 -23.05 15.35 -1.01
C TYR A 274 -22.41 16.18 0.10
N GLU A 275 -22.79 15.95 1.37
CA GLU A 275 -22.16 16.63 2.50
C GLU A 275 -20.64 16.35 2.57
N ALA A 276 -20.22 15.11 2.32
CA ALA A 276 -18.81 14.75 2.28
C ALA A 276 -18.06 15.49 1.17
N LYS A 277 -18.66 15.63 -0.01
CA LYS A 277 -18.14 16.42 -1.13
C LYS A 277 -17.98 17.88 -0.72
N ASP A 278 -18.99 18.50 -0.07
CA ASP A 278 -18.92 19.90 0.36
C ASP A 278 -17.79 20.13 1.37
N MET A 279 -17.60 19.22 2.33
CA MET A 279 -16.47 19.26 3.27
C MET A 279 -15.11 19.16 2.56
N LEU A 280 -15.00 18.34 1.52
CA LEU A 280 -13.76 18.20 0.75
C LEU A 280 -13.45 19.46 -0.04
N VAL A 281 -14.46 20.05 -0.68
CA VAL A 281 -14.33 21.29 -1.45
C VAL A 281 -13.93 22.47 -0.56
N GLU A 282 -14.54 22.58 0.63
CA GLU A 282 -14.16 23.61 1.61
C GLU A 282 -12.68 23.48 2.03
N ARG A 283 -12.24 22.26 2.34
CA ARG A 283 -10.83 22.00 2.67
C ARG A 283 -9.89 22.29 1.51
N TYR A 284 -10.25 21.86 0.31
CA TYR A 284 -9.49 22.15 -0.89
C TYR A 284 -9.31 23.66 -1.08
N ASN A 285 -10.42 24.43 -1.01
CA ASN A 285 -10.42 25.88 -1.15
C ASN A 285 -9.59 26.58 -0.07
N TRP A 286 -9.51 26.00 1.12
CA TRP A 286 -8.62 26.54 2.17
C TRP A 286 -7.14 26.25 1.84
N ILE A 287 -6.83 25.02 1.40
CA ILE A 287 -5.46 24.60 1.09
C ILE A 287 -4.86 25.40 -0.06
N ILE A 288 -5.60 25.60 -1.15
CA ILE A 288 -5.08 26.30 -2.34
C ILE A 288 -4.77 27.78 -2.10
N ARG A 289 -5.34 28.38 -1.06
CA ARG A 289 -5.06 29.76 -0.63
C ARG A 289 -3.79 29.89 0.21
N GLN A 290 -3.16 28.77 0.59
CA GLN A 290 -1.95 28.81 1.41
C GLN A 290 -0.75 29.28 0.57
N ASN A 291 0.25 29.85 1.26
CA ASN A 291 1.50 30.23 0.60
C ASN A 291 2.35 28.96 0.33
N PRO A 292 2.98 28.81 -0.85
CA PRO A 292 3.88 27.69 -1.15
C PRO A 292 4.99 27.49 -0.11
N SER A 293 5.42 28.55 0.59
CA SER A 293 6.42 28.46 1.67
C SER A 293 6.00 27.55 2.84
N SER A 294 4.71 27.26 2.97
CA SER A 294 4.20 26.31 3.98
C SER A 294 4.72 24.88 3.78
N ALA A 295 5.11 24.52 2.54
CA ALA A 295 5.73 23.25 2.18
C ALA A 295 6.86 23.47 1.16
N LYS A 296 7.75 24.42 1.48
CA LYS A 296 8.79 24.95 0.60
C LYS A 296 9.57 23.87 -0.15
N PHE A 297 10.06 22.85 0.56
CA PHE A 297 10.82 21.76 -0.06
C PHE A 297 10.05 21.07 -1.18
N MET A 298 8.76 20.78 -0.97
CA MET A 298 7.93 20.04 -1.91
C MET A 298 7.69 20.85 -3.20
N TYR A 299 7.48 22.16 -3.07
CA TYR A 299 7.21 23.03 -4.22
C TYR A 299 8.48 23.44 -4.97
N GLU A 300 9.55 23.82 -4.26
CA GLU A 300 10.78 24.34 -4.90
C GLU A 300 11.67 23.25 -5.53
N ASN A 301 11.51 22.00 -5.15
CA ASN A 301 12.34 20.89 -5.66
C ASN A 301 11.64 20.02 -6.73
N GLY A 302 10.57 20.52 -7.35
CA GLY A 302 9.90 19.81 -8.44
C GLY A 302 9.19 18.52 -8.04
N VAL A 303 8.88 18.35 -6.75
CA VAL A 303 8.21 17.12 -6.25
C VAL A 303 6.73 17.10 -6.64
N MET A 304 6.12 18.30 -6.79
CA MET A 304 4.69 18.43 -7.04
C MET A 304 4.41 18.61 -8.54
N LEU A 305 3.61 17.70 -9.11
CA LEU A 305 3.21 17.75 -10.50
C LEU A 305 2.47 19.06 -10.81
N GLY A 306 2.83 19.71 -11.92
CA GLY A 306 2.12 20.88 -12.45
C GLY A 306 2.31 22.17 -11.65
N TYR A 307 3.23 22.22 -10.68
CA TYR A 307 3.50 23.46 -9.94
C TYR A 307 4.05 24.55 -10.88
N ASP A 308 3.39 25.69 -10.89
CA ASP A 308 3.69 26.85 -11.76
C ASP A 308 4.77 27.81 -11.20
N GLY A 309 5.34 27.47 -10.05
CA GLY A 309 6.29 28.33 -9.33
C GLY A 309 5.62 29.46 -8.52
N LYS A 310 4.30 29.55 -8.46
CA LYS A 310 3.57 30.67 -7.85
C LYS A 310 2.45 30.23 -6.90
N THR A 311 1.59 29.30 -7.34
CA THR A 311 0.34 28.99 -6.65
C THR A 311 0.28 27.54 -6.20
N VAL A 312 -0.23 27.31 -4.97
CA VAL A 312 -0.50 25.98 -4.45
C VAL A 312 -1.56 25.26 -5.30
N GLU A 313 -2.53 26.00 -5.82
CA GLU A 313 -3.62 25.48 -6.66
C GLU A 313 -3.09 24.75 -7.90
N SER A 314 -2.05 25.29 -8.56
CA SER A 314 -1.49 24.71 -9.78
C SER A 314 -1.03 23.25 -9.61
N ALA A 315 -0.57 22.89 -8.40
CA ALA A 315 -0.19 21.53 -8.04
C ALA A 315 -1.37 20.74 -7.43
N MET A 316 -2.16 21.36 -6.56
CA MET A 316 -3.22 20.65 -5.82
C MET A 316 -4.36 20.16 -6.72
N LYS A 317 -4.64 20.81 -7.84
CA LYS A 317 -5.65 20.34 -8.81
C LYS A 317 -5.38 18.93 -9.35
N HIS A 318 -4.11 18.49 -9.33
CA HIS A 318 -3.70 17.14 -9.72
C HIS A 318 -3.86 16.11 -8.60
N GLY A 319 -4.00 16.55 -7.36
CA GLY A 319 -4.18 15.67 -6.20
C GLY A 319 -5.59 15.10 -6.11
N THR A 320 -5.77 14.08 -5.27
CA THR A 320 -7.04 13.37 -5.10
C THR A 320 -7.75 13.83 -3.83
N LEU A 321 -9.05 14.08 -3.94
CA LEU A 321 -10.00 14.24 -2.85
C LEU A 321 -10.79 12.92 -2.73
N ALA A 322 -10.93 12.37 -1.54
CA ALA A 322 -11.43 11.02 -1.39
C ALA A 322 -12.65 10.93 -0.47
N ILE A 323 -13.71 10.27 -0.93
CA ILE A 323 -14.88 9.93 -0.11
C ILE A 323 -14.81 8.44 0.19
N GLY A 324 -14.83 8.09 1.47
CA GLY A 324 -14.72 6.71 1.92
C GLY A 324 -15.84 6.30 2.87
N GLN A 325 -15.82 5.04 3.27
CA GLN A 325 -16.80 4.45 4.18
C GLN A 325 -16.16 3.43 5.12
N ILE A 326 -16.86 3.11 6.23
CA ILE A 326 -16.58 2.00 7.14
C ILE A 326 -17.85 1.28 7.54
N GLY A 327 -17.73 0.01 7.90
CA GLY A 327 -18.80 -0.77 8.48
C GLY A 327 -19.80 -1.30 7.45
N LEU A 328 -19.36 -1.65 6.24
CA LEU A 328 -20.25 -2.25 5.23
C LEU A 328 -20.91 -3.53 5.76
N ALA A 329 -20.16 -4.43 6.36
CA ALA A 329 -20.70 -5.68 6.89
C ALA A 329 -21.78 -5.44 7.95
N GLU A 330 -21.54 -4.54 8.89
CA GLU A 330 -22.51 -4.18 9.95
C GLU A 330 -23.73 -3.44 9.38
N THR A 331 -23.54 -2.60 8.37
CA THR A 331 -24.63 -1.93 7.66
C THR A 331 -25.60 -2.94 7.03
N LEU A 332 -25.07 -3.93 6.33
CA LEU A 332 -25.85 -5.00 5.74
C LEU A 332 -26.56 -5.85 6.80
N GLN A 333 -25.89 -6.15 7.91
CA GLN A 333 -26.50 -6.84 9.05
C GLN A 333 -27.71 -6.05 9.61
N ILE A 334 -27.62 -4.75 9.73
CA ILE A 334 -28.72 -3.89 10.21
C ILE A 334 -29.90 -3.90 9.23
N LEU A 335 -29.62 -3.80 7.93
CA LEU A 335 -30.65 -3.65 6.91
C LEU A 335 -31.33 -4.97 6.54
N ILE A 336 -30.56 -6.05 6.38
CA ILE A 336 -31.07 -7.33 5.87
C ILE A 336 -30.72 -8.57 6.71
N GLY A 337 -30.03 -8.40 7.85
CA GLY A 337 -29.62 -9.51 8.72
C GLY A 337 -28.52 -10.41 8.16
N LYS A 338 -27.81 -10.00 7.12
CA LYS A 338 -26.75 -10.74 6.43
C LYS A 338 -25.60 -9.79 6.10
N ASP A 339 -24.40 -10.32 5.85
CA ASP A 339 -23.28 -9.54 5.34
C ASP A 339 -22.95 -9.91 3.88
N HIS A 340 -21.98 -9.24 3.27
CA HIS A 340 -21.59 -9.40 1.86
C HIS A 340 -20.85 -10.72 1.55
N THR A 341 -20.74 -11.63 2.51
CA THR A 341 -20.33 -13.02 2.23
C THR A 341 -21.47 -13.86 1.68
N THR A 342 -22.71 -13.34 1.70
CA THR A 342 -23.90 -13.95 1.09
C THR A 342 -24.22 -13.25 -0.24
N GLU A 343 -24.89 -13.95 -1.13
CA GLU A 343 -25.29 -13.42 -2.45
C GLU A 343 -26.14 -12.14 -2.31
N GLU A 344 -27.21 -12.20 -1.50
CA GLU A 344 -28.09 -11.07 -1.25
C GLU A 344 -27.35 -9.87 -0.61
N GLY A 345 -26.47 -10.14 0.35
CA GLY A 345 -25.61 -9.12 0.96
C GLY A 345 -24.64 -8.51 -0.06
N MET A 346 -24.08 -9.29 -0.95
CA MET A 346 -23.20 -8.82 -2.01
C MET A 346 -23.93 -7.95 -3.04
N GLU A 347 -25.17 -8.30 -3.41
CA GLU A 347 -25.98 -7.47 -4.32
C GLU A 347 -26.26 -6.09 -3.72
N LEU A 348 -26.66 -6.04 -2.45
CA LEU A 348 -26.86 -4.75 -1.77
C LEU A 348 -25.55 -3.99 -1.59
N ALA A 349 -24.43 -4.67 -1.27
CA ALA A 349 -23.11 -4.06 -1.20
C ALA A 349 -22.72 -3.39 -2.53
N LYS A 350 -22.91 -4.08 -3.65
CA LYS A 350 -22.65 -3.52 -4.99
C LYS A 350 -23.49 -2.29 -5.29
N ARG A 351 -24.77 -2.28 -4.89
CA ARG A 351 -25.64 -1.10 -5.04
C ARG A 351 -25.14 0.08 -4.23
N ILE A 352 -24.68 -0.15 -3.01
CA ILE A 352 -24.11 0.89 -2.13
C ILE A 352 -22.83 1.47 -2.76
N GLU A 353 -21.90 0.61 -3.17
CA GLU A 353 -20.62 1.05 -3.74
C GLU A 353 -20.79 1.70 -5.12
N GLN A 354 -21.80 1.27 -5.90
CA GLN A 354 -22.14 1.93 -7.16
C GLN A 354 -22.62 3.36 -6.95
N LEU A 355 -23.41 3.64 -5.90
CA LEU A 355 -23.81 5.00 -5.57
C LEU A 355 -22.60 5.89 -5.26
N PHE A 356 -21.63 5.41 -4.48
CA PHE A 356 -20.39 6.15 -4.24
C PHE A 356 -19.63 6.44 -5.54
N LYS A 357 -19.49 5.43 -6.40
CA LYS A 357 -18.77 5.54 -7.68
C LYS A 357 -19.43 6.57 -8.60
N ASP A 358 -20.75 6.50 -8.75
CA ASP A 358 -21.52 7.40 -9.64
C ASP A 358 -21.44 8.84 -9.17
N ARG A 359 -21.59 9.09 -7.86
CA ARG A 359 -21.50 10.43 -7.29
C ARG A 359 -20.09 11.00 -7.37
N CYS A 360 -19.06 10.21 -7.07
CA CYS A 360 -17.68 10.66 -7.25
C CYS A 360 -17.36 10.99 -8.72
N ALA A 361 -17.84 10.18 -9.67
CA ALA A 361 -17.69 10.44 -11.10
C ALA A 361 -18.43 11.71 -11.55
N GLN A 362 -19.63 11.95 -11.03
CA GLN A 362 -20.40 13.17 -11.25
C GLN A 362 -19.63 14.40 -10.73
N PHE A 363 -19.20 14.40 -9.47
CA PHE A 363 -18.48 15.51 -8.85
C PHE A 363 -17.15 15.80 -9.54
N LYS A 364 -16.45 14.75 -9.98
CA LYS A 364 -15.20 14.90 -10.75
C LYS A 364 -15.42 15.71 -12.02
N LYS A 365 -16.52 15.47 -12.74
CA LYS A 365 -16.87 16.20 -13.97
C LYS A 365 -17.33 17.63 -13.68
N GLU A 366 -18.21 17.80 -12.68
CA GLU A 366 -18.80 19.10 -12.34
C GLU A 366 -17.78 20.10 -11.81
N LEU A 367 -16.86 19.61 -10.96
CA LEU A 367 -15.90 20.47 -10.24
C LEU A 367 -14.51 20.52 -10.88
N HIS A 368 -14.24 19.70 -11.90
CA HIS A 368 -12.91 19.51 -12.48
C HIS A 368 -11.82 19.20 -11.42
N LEU A 369 -12.20 18.42 -10.41
CA LEU A 369 -11.32 17.95 -9.34
C LEU A 369 -11.25 16.42 -9.35
N ASN A 370 -10.11 15.84 -9.00
CA ASN A 370 -9.95 14.39 -8.88
C ASN A 370 -10.64 13.89 -7.60
N ILE A 371 -11.96 13.68 -7.66
CA ILE A 371 -12.74 13.10 -6.57
C ILE A 371 -12.92 11.61 -6.83
N GLY A 372 -12.65 10.78 -5.83
CA GLY A 372 -12.71 9.34 -5.96
C GLY A 372 -13.17 8.60 -4.71
N VAL A 373 -13.56 7.35 -4.92
CA VAL A 373 -13.96 6.42 -3.85
C VAL A 373 -12.72 5.84 -3.19
N TYR A 374 -12.69 5.93 -1.87
CA TYR A 374 -11.58 5.47 -1.04
C TYR A 374 -12.07 4.51 0.05
N TYR A 375 -11.61 3.28 0.00
CA TYR A 375 -11.88 2.33 1.08
C TYR A 375 -10.99 2.65 2.27
N THR A 376 -11.49 3.52 3.11
CA THR A 376 -10.74 4.17 4.20
C THR A 376 -10.09 3.15 5.12
N PRO A 377 -8.80 3.31 5.49
CA PRO A 377 -8.18 2.46 6.51
C PRO A 377 -8.84 2.60 7.89
N ALA A 378 -9.54 3.70 8.11
CA ALA A 378 -10.36 4.04 9.28
C ALA A 378 -9.66 3.93 10.65
N GLU A 379 -8.53 3.34 10.71
CA GLU A 379 -7.58 3.29 11.84
C GLU A 379 -8.26 3.31 13.22
N ASN A 380 -8.19 4.43 13.96
CA ASN A 380 -8.86 4.57 15.26
C ASN A 380 -10.38 4.79 15.14
N MET A 381 -10.87 5.14 13.95
CA MET A 381 -12.28 5.49 13.75
C MET A 381 -13.20 4.28 13.92
N CYS A 382 -12.77 3.09 13.50
CA CYS A 382 -13.54 1.85 13.73
C CYS A 382 -13.87 1.63 15.21
N TYR A 383 -12.90 1.87 16.10
CA TYR A 383 -13.10 1.78 17.55
C TYR A 383 -13.95 2.92 18.11
N THR A 384 -13.59 4.17 17.79
CA THR A 384 -14.27 5.34 18.36
C THR A 384 -15.72 5.46 17.90
N SER A 385 -16.01 5.06 16.68
CA SER A 385 -17.37 5.03 16.14
C SER A 385 -18.19 3.92 16.75
N MET A 386 -17.62 2.72 16.94
CA MET A 386 -18.29 1.64 17.65
C MET A 386 -18.67 2.04 19.08
N LYS A 387 -17.75 2.68 19.80
CA LYS A 387 -18.02 3.16 21.16
C LYS A 387 -19.17 4.16 21.21
N LYS A 388 -19.24 5.09 20.23
CA LYS A 388 -20.36 6.04 20.12
C LYS A 388 -21.66 5.33 19.73
N PHE A 389 -21.60 4.38 18.82
CA PHE A 389 -22.74 3.58 18.38
C PHE A 389 -23.35 2.80 19.55
N LYS A 390 -22.54 2.07 20.33
CA LYS A 390 -22.99 1.35 21.53
C LYS A 390 -23.65 2.26 22.55
N LYS A 391 -23.13 3.48 22.73
CA LYS A 391 -23.74 4.47 23.66
C LYS A 391 -25.15 4.86 23.22
N THR A 392 -25.43 4.91 21.92
CA THR A 392 -26.72 5.35 21.38
C THR A 392 -27.71 4.21 21.21
N TYR A 393 -27.25 3.08 20.65
CA TYR A 393 -28.11 1.98 20.21
C TYR A 393 -27.95 0.69 21.06
N GLY A 394 -27.00 0.69 21.98
CA GLY A 394 -26.71 -0.50 22.80
C GLY A 394 -25.90 -1.55 22.05
N GLU A 395 -25.94 -2.77 22.59
CA GLU A 395 -25.28 -3.93 22.03
C GLU A 395 -26.24 -4.72 21.14
N ILE A 396 -25.91 -4.85 19.86
CA ILE A 396 -26.72 -5.55 18.85
C ILE A 396 -25.89 -6.72 18.32
N PRO A 397 -26.40 -7.97 18.36
CA PRO A 397 -25.70 -9.16 17.86
C PRO A 397 -25.25 -9.00 16.40
N ASN A 398 -24.03 -9.41 16.09
CA ASN A 398 -23.36 -9.30 14.80
C ASN A 398 -23.13 -7.87 14.28
N VAL A 399 -23.50 -6.83 15.05
CA VAL A 399 -23.32 -5.42 14.69
C VAL A 399 -22.40 -4.72 15.68
N SER A 400 -22.76 -4.72 16.97
CA SER A 400 -22.03 -3.97 18.01
C SER A 400 -21.68 -4.81 19.24
N ASP A 401 -21.64 -6.13 19.12
CA ASP A 401 -21.20 -7.10 20.12
C ASP A 401 -19.68 -7.18 20.30
N ARG A 402 -18.94 -6.26 19.68
CA ARG A 402 -17.48 -6.14 19.72
C ARG A 402 -17.04 -4.68 19.83
N GLU A 403 -15.70 -4.43 19.92
CA GLU A 403 -15.16 -3.10 20.18
C GLU A 403 -14.81 -2.30 18.90
N PHE A 404 -15.10 -2.83 17.70
CA PHE A 404 -14.75 -2.18 16.44
C PHE A 404 -15.77 -2.50 15.34
N PHE A 405 -15.95 -1.57 14.40
CA PHE A 405 -16.58 -1.84 13.11
C PHE A 405 -15.60 -2.46 12.13
N THR A 406 -16.08 -3.31 11.26
CA THR A 406 -15.29 -3.85 10.15
C THR A 406 -14.80 -2.71 9.26
N ASN A 407 -13.53 -2.80 8.87
CA ASN A 407 -12.88 -1.79 8.07
C ASN A 407 -13.37 -1.84 6.62
N SER A 408 -13.86 -0.72 6.11
CA SER A 408 -14.34 -0.54 4.73
C SER A 408 -15.18 -1.72 4.18
N ILE A 409 -14.74 -2.33 3.09
CA ILE A 409 -15.42 -3.46 2.40
C ILE A 409 -14.90 -4.83 2.84
N HIS A 410 -14.02 -4.89 3.84
CA HIS A 410 -13.41 -6.18 4.19
C HIS A 410 -14.45 -7.18 4.70
N VAL A 411 -14.21 -8.44 4.36
CA VAL A 411 -14.87 -9.53 5.05
C VAL A 411 -14.49 -9.48 6.52
N PRO A 412 -15.46 -9.62 7.45
CA PRO A 412 -15.18 -9.61 8.88
C PRO A 412 -14.07 -10.60 9.26
N VAL A 413 -13.11 -10.15 10.07
CA VAL A 413 -11.86 -10.88 10.35
C VAL A 413 -12.05 -12.22 11.06
N TRP A 414 -13.22 -12.46 11.67
CA TRP A 414 -13.58 -13.71 12.37
C TRP A 414 -14.27 -14.72 11.46
N LYS A 415 -14.55 -14.40 10.19
CA LYS A 415 -15.18 -15.35 9.26
C LYS A 415 -14.25 -16.50 8.91
N GLU A 416 -14.77 -17.72 9.07
CA GLU A 416 -14.05 -18.95 8.79
C GLU A 416 -14.07 -19.30 7.30
N ILE A 417 -13.34 -18.55 6.50
CA ILE A 417 -13.21 -18.75 5.05
C ILE A 417 -11.76 -18.97 4.65
N SER A 418 -11.55 -19.54 3.47
CA SER A 418 -10.22 -19.67 2.87
C SER A 418 -9.73 -18.31 2.33
N PRO A 419 -8.41 -18.15 2.12
CA PRO A 419 -7.90 -16.91 1.52
C PRO A 419 -8.40 -16.70 0.09
N PHE A 420 -8.67 -17.76 -0.66
CA PHE A 420 -9.22 -17.70 -2.02
C PHE A 420 -10.67 -17.22 -2.02
N GLU A 421 -11.52 -17.77 -1.13
CA GLU A 421 -12.89 -17.29 -0.95
C GLU A 421 -12.93 -15.81 -0.55
N LYS A 422 -12.03 -15.37 0.34
CA LYS A 422 -11.93 -13.96 0.72
C LYS A 422 -11.57 -13.08 -0.47
N ILE A 423 -10.61 -13.48 -1.29
CA ILE A 423 -10.23 -12.78 -2.52
C ILE A 423 -11.42 -12.74 -3.50
N ASP A 424 -12.15 -13.84 -3.69
CA ASP A 424 -13.32 -13.89 -4.56
C ASP A 424 -14.46 -12.96 -4.11
N ILE A 425 -14.65 -12.81 -2.80
CA ILE A 425 -15.64 -11.90 -2.24
C ILE A 425 -15.20 -10.45 -2.43
N GLU A 426 -14.00 -10.08 -1.95
CA GLU A 426 -13.54 -8.69 -1.97
C GLU A 426 -13.25 -8.17 -3.38
N SER A 427 -12.80 -9.03 -4.31
CA SER A 427 -12.55 -8.66 -5.71
C SER A 427 -13.79 -8.11 -6.42
N GLN A 428 -14.98 -8.53 -6.00
CA GLN A 428 -16.23 -8.03 -6.56
C GLN A 428 -16.51 -6.56 -6.22
N LEU A 429 -15.85 -6.03 -5.19
CA LEU A 429 -16.06 -4.66 -4.71
C LEU A 429 -14.86 -3.73 -4.99
N THR A 430 -13.65 -4.26 -5.26
CA THR A 430 -12.44 -3.44 -5.47
C THR A 430 -12.53 -2.51 -6.67
N GLY A 431 -13.24 -2.89 -7.73
CA GLY A 431 -13.42 -2.10 -8.96
C GLY A 431 -14.30 -0.85 -8.82
N TYR A 432 -14.96 -0.65 -7.66
CA TYR A 432 -15.69 0.58 -7.37
C TYR A 432 -14.78 1.68 -6.81
N SER A 433 -13.61 1.33 -6.27
CA SER A 433 -12.64 2.29 -5.74
C SER A 433 -11.65 2.74 -6.81
N ASN A 434 -11.31 4.03 -6.82
CA ASN A 434 -10.28 4.62 -7.69
C ASN A 434 -9.35 5.58 -6.93
N ALA A 435 -9.44 5.63 -5.61
CA ALA A 435 -8.60 6.44 -4.74
C ALA A 435 -7.89 5.66 -3.63
N GLY A 436 -8.17 4.36 -3.49
CA GLY A 436 -7.45 3.48 -2.58
C GLY A 436 -8.26 2.31 -2.06
N CYS A 437 -7.69 1.12 -2.20
CA CYS A 437 -8.23 -0.14 -1.71
C CYS A 437 -7.07 -1.11 -1.41
N ILE A 438 -7.28 -2.04 -0.49
CA ILE A 438 -6.35 -3.14 -0.22
C ILE A 438 -7.16 -4.37 0.23
N THR A 439 -6.68 -5.55 -0.10
CA THR A 439 -7.18 -6.82 0.44
C THR A 439 -6.10 -7.46 1.30
N TYR A 440 -6.47 -7.91 2.49
CA TYR A 440 -5.60 -8.61 3.43
C TYR A 440 -5.98 -10.09 3.54
N VAL A 441 -4.98 -10.96 3.66
CA VAL A 441 -5.17 -12.33 4.10
C VAL A 441 -4.33 -12.61 5.36
N GLU A 442 -4.90 -13.40 6.27
CA GLU A 442 -4.25 -13.78 7.54
C GLU A 442 -3.71 -15.19 7.39
N LEU A 443 -2.38 -15.36 7.41
CA LEU A 443 -1.72 -16.67 7.32
C LEU A 443 -0.96 -17.00 8.60
N GLU A 444 -0.58 -18.26 8.74
CA GLU A 444 0.29 -18.74 9.82
C GLU A 444 1.77 -18.52 9.48
N GLY A 445 2.63 -18.52 10.50
CA GLY A 445 4.08 -18.42 10.35
C GLY A 445 4.70 -19.52 9.49
N GLY A 446 4.04 -20.67 9.37
CA GLY A 446 4.45 -21.78 8.52
C GLY A 446 4.55 -21.49 7.02
N VAL A 447 3.94 -20.42 6.54
CA VAL A 447 3.99 -20.00 5.11
C VAL A 447 5.41 -19.82 4.59
N LYS A 448 6.38 -19.49 5.43
CA LYS A 448 7.80 -19.37 5.05
C LYS A 448 8.40 -20.69 4.52
N ASN A 449 7.79 -21.82 4.84
CA ASN A 449 8.21 -23.14 4.38
C ASN A 449 7.50 -23.58 3.08
N ASN A 450 6.52 -22.79 2.60
CA ASN A 450 5.75 -23.09 1.39
C ASN A 450 5.58 -21.85 0.52
N LEU A 451 6.69 -21.38 -0.07
CA LEU A 451 6.69 -20.18 -0.93
C LEU A 451 5.92 -20.40 -2.24
N GLU A 452 5.76 -21.62 -2.71
CA GLU A 452 4.98 -21.93 -3.90
C GLU A 452 3.49 -21.67 -3.69
N ALA A 453 2.98 -22.05 -2.52
CA ALA A 453 1.61 -21.73 -2.14
C ALA A 453 1.38 -20.22 -1.99
N LEU A 454 2.35 -19.48 -1.43
CA LEU A 454 2.29 -18.03 -1.35
C LEU A 454 2.31 -17.39 -2.75
N GLU A 455 3.12 -17.92 -3.66
CA GLU A 455 3.14 -17.48 -5.07
C GLU A 455 1.79 -17.67 -5.75
N GLN A 456 1.20 -18.85 -5.60
CA GLN A 456 -0.14 -19.15 -6.14
C GLN A 456 -1.18 -18.16 -5.61
N LEU A 457 -1.15 -17.87 -4.31
CA LEU A 457 -2.08 -16.96 -3.66
C LEU A 457 -1.92 -15.52 -4.18
N VAL A 458 -0.70 -15.02 -4.28
CA VAL A 458 -0.43 -13.66 -4.79
C VAL A 458 -0.85 -13.58 -6.26
N ASN A 459 -0.50 -14.55 -7.08
CA ASN A 459 -0.91 -14.56 -8.49
C ASN A 459 -2.43 -14.67 -8.64
N TYR A 460 -3.11 -15.47 -7.81
CA TYR A 460 -4.56 -15.54 -7.79
C TYR A 460 -5.20 -14.19 -7.49
N ALA A 461 -4.71 -13.47 -6.48
CA ALA A 461 -5.20 -12.13 -6.15
C ALA A 461 -5.04 -11.16 -7.34
N MET A 462 -3.87 -11.20 -8.01
CA MET A 462 -3.63 -10.36 -9.20
C MET A 462 -4.56 -10.75 -10.37
N ASP A 463 -4.81 -12.05 -10.59
CA ASP A 463 -5.69 -12.55 -11.65
C ASP A 463 -7.18 -12.27 -11.37
N LYS A 464 -7.56 -12.12 -10.10
CA LYS A 464 -8.88 -11.66 -9.65
C LYS A 464 -9.02 -10.13 -9.63
N ASP A 465 -8.09 -9.43 -10.25
CA ASP A 465 -8.11 -7.98 -10.39
C ASP A 465 -8.09 -7.21 -9.05
N ILE A 466 -7.45 -7.80 -8.02
CA ILE A 466 -7.18 -7.10 -6.77
C ILE A 466 -6.11 -6.02 -7.04
N PRO A 467 -6.38 -4.72 -6.74
CA PRO A 467 -5.41 -3.65 -7.02
C PRO A 467 -4.20 -3.66 -6.08
N TYR A 468 -4.41 -3.98 -4.81
CA TYR A 468 -3.39 -3.99 -3.78
C TYR A 468 -3.65 -5.11 -2.78
N PHE A 469 -2.67 -5.95 -2.58
CA PHE A 469 -2.78 -7.18 -1.79
C PHE A 469 -1.70 -7.24 -0.72
N ALA A 470 -2.07 -7.63 0.48
CA ALA A 470 -1.15 -7.79 1.60
C ALA A 470 -1.37 -9.11 2.34
N VAL A 471 -0.26 -9.73 2.71
CA VAL A 471 -0.26 -10.95 3.51
C VAL A 471 0.16 -10.61 4.93
N ASN A 472 -0.69 -10.91 5.89
CA ASN A 472 -0.39 -10.79 7.31
C ASN A 472 0.11 -12.14 7.83
N VAL A 473 1.36 -12.15 8.25
CA VAL A 473 2.00 -13.28 8.92
C VAL A 473 2.41 -12.82 10.32
N PRO A 474 2.16 -13.58 11.38
CA PRO A 474 2.68 -13.26 12.70
C PRO A 474 4.21 -13.10 12.65
N ASN A 475 4.71 -12.04 13.27
CA ASN A 475 6.13 -11.74 13.31
C ASN A 475 6.52 -11.31 14.73
N ASP A 476 6.93 -12.30 15.54
CA ASP A 476 7.34 -12.10 16.92
C ASP A 476 8.86 -12.15 17.02
N THR A 477 9.45 -11.26 17.79
CA THR A 477 10.89 -11.19 17.98
C THR A 477 11.23 -11.30 19.46
N CYS A 478 12.08 -12.24 19.82
CA CYS A 478 12.69 -12.30 21.15
C CYS A 478 13.67 -11.16 21.33
N LEU A 479 13.47 -10.31 22.34
CA LEU A 479 14.34 -9.18 22.62
C LEU A 479 15.67 -9.57 23.27
N LYS A 480 15.79 -10.83 23.74
CA LYS A 480 17.01 -11.36 24.32
C LYS A 480 17.96 -11.98 23.29
N CYS A 481 17.48 -12.90 22.45
CA CYS A 481 18.34 -13.63 21.51
C CYS A 481 18.14 -13.23 20.03
N GLY A 482 17.12 -12.43 19.70
CA GLY A 482 16.82 -12.02 18.32
C GLY A 482 16.07 -13.07 17.50
N TYR A 483 15.71 -14.22 18.06
CA TYR A 483 14.91 -15.21 17.33
C TYR A 483 13.58 -14.60 16.87
N CYS A 484 13.23 -14.82 15.60
CA CYS A 484 12.06 -14.22 14.97
C CYS A 484 11.21 -15.29 14.29
N ASP A 485 9.98 -15.49 14.78
CA ASP A 485 8.99 -16.42 14.23
C ASP A 485 7.59 -16.10 14.81
N GLU A 486 6.63 -17.01 14.63
CA GLU A 486 5.37 -17.03 15.37
C GLU A 486 5.55 -17.82 16.67
N PHE A 487 5.41 -17.14 17.82
CA PHE A 487 5.39 -17.78 19.14
C PHE A 487 4.56 -16.97 20.14
N ASN A 488 4.01 -17.63 21.16
CA ASN A 488 3.00 -17.01 22.03
C ASN A 488 3.62 -16.25 23.21
N ASN A 489 4.05 -16.97 24.26
CA ASN A 489 4.40 -16.36 25.55
C ASN A 489 5.90 -16.41 25.87
N SER A 490 6.64 -17.33 25.27
CA SER A 490 8.07 -17.50 25.50
C SER A 490 8.81 -17.86 24.22
N CYS A 491 10.04 -17.43 24.12
CA CYS A 491 10.93 -17.75 23.01
C CYS A 491 11.29 -19.24 23.01
N PRO A 492 11.07 -19.97 21.92
CA PRO A 492 11.40 -21.41 21.86
C PRO A 492 12.89 -21.69 21.93
N GLU A 493 13.76 -20.72 21.57
CA GLU A 493 15.21 -20.87 21.55
C GLU A 493 15.86 -20.61 22.93
N CYS A 494 15.40 -19.60 23.67
CA CYS A 494 16.06 -19.21 24.92
C CYS A 494 15.15 -19.10 26.14
N GLY A 495 13.87 -19.44 26.01
CA GLY A 495 12.87 -19.41 27.09
C GLY A 495 12.48 -18.01 27.59
N SER A 496 12.99 -16.94 26.99
CA SER A 496 12.69 -15.56 27.42
C SER A 496 11.23 -15.19 27.12
N GLU A 497 10.61 -14.50 28.07
CA GLU A 497 9.27 -13.92 27.93
C GLU A 497 9.30 -12.47 27.41
N ASP A 498 10.51 -11.88 27.24
CA ASP A 498 10.68 -10.55 26.67
C ASP A 498 10.55 -10.60 25.15
N ILE A 499 9.30 -10.46 24.69
CA ILE A 499 8.89 -10.68 23.30
C ILE A 499 8.22 -9.43 22.75
N GLN A 500 8.64 -9.04 21.56
CA GLN A 500 8.00 -8.03 20.76
C GLN A 500 7.04 -8.71 19.76
N GLN A 501 5.73 -8.46 19.88
CA GLN A 501 4.71 -9.05 19.01
C GLN A 501 4.26 -8.05 17.95
N LEU A 502 4.86 -8.15 16.77
CA LEU A 502 4.56 -7.29 15.64
C LEU A 502 3.28 -7.75 14.95
N ARG A 503 2.29 -6.88 14.88
CA ARG A 503 1.01 -7.14 14.17
C ARG A 503 0.61 -5.91 13.36
N ARG A 504 0.06 -6.18 12.17
CA ARG A 504 -0.53 -5.15 11.33
C ARG A 504 -2.03 -5.11 11.54
N VAL A 505 -2.58 -3.92 11.76
CA VAL A 505 -4.03 -3.66 11.72
C VAL A 505 -4.26 -2.45 10.84
N THR A 506 -4.98 -2.66 9.73
CA THR A 506 -5.17 -1.63 8.70
C THR A 506 -3.82 -1.07 8.19
N GLY A 507 -3.55 0.21 8.35
CA GLY A 507 -2.25 0.82 8.01
C GLY A 507 -1.25 0.87 9.15
N TYR A 508 -1.63 0.43 10.34
CA TYR A 508 -0.72 0.45 11.49
C TYR A 508 0.07 -0.85 11.60
N LEU A 509 1.38 -0.70 11.69
CA LEU A 509 2.29 -1.73 12.09
C LEU A 509 3.01 -1.25 13.36
N THR A 510 3.03 -2.05 14.41
CA THR A 510 3.66 -1.68 15.67
C THR A 510 4.45 -2.82 16.26
N GLY A 511 5.47 -2.45 17.03
CA GLY A 511 6.36 -3.42 17.69
C GLY A 511 5.70 -4.24 18.79
N ASN A 512 4.64 -3.76 19.43
CA ASN A 512 3.86 -4.53 20.39
C ASN A 512 2.39 -4.08 20.34
N TYR A 513 1.54 -4.90 19.73
CA TYR A 513 0.13 -4.57 19.55
C TYR A 513 -0.64 -4.48 20.86
N LYS A 514 -0.26 -5.26 21.89
CA LYS A 514 -0.94 -5.27 23.20
C LYS A 514 -0.79 -3.96 23.96
N THR A 515 0.27 -3.20 23.72
CA THR A 515 0.54 -1.94 24.41
C THR A 515 0.29 -0.70 23.55
N ALA A 516 0.48 -0.81 22.23
CA ALA A 516 0.42 0.33 21.33
C ALA A 516 -0.96 0.52 20.67
N PHE A 517 -1.75 -0.55 20.52
CA PHE A 517 -3.07 -0.47 19.90
C PHE A 517 -4.17 -0.17 20.92
N ASN A 518 -5.24 0.54 20.47
CA ASN A 518 -6.46 0.68 21.24
C ASN A 518 -7.21 -0.67 21.37
N LYS A 519 -8.19 -0.75 22.29
CA LYS A 519 -8.94 -1.97 22.56
C LYS A 519 -9.58 -2.59 21.31
N GLY A 520 -10.13 -1.77 20.41
CA GLY A 520 -10.75 -2.28 19.18
C GLY A 520 -9.74 -2.98 18.26
N LYS A 521 -8.53 -2.40 18.08
CA LYS A 521 -7.47 -3.03 17.28
C LYS A 521 -6.88 -4.26 17.95
N GLN A 522 -6.76 -4.27 19.27
CA GLN A 522 -6.33 -5.46 20.01
C GLN A 522 -7.32 -6.59 19.78
N GLN A 523 -8.61 -6.34 19.97
CA GLN A 523 -9.66 -7.31 19.76
C GLN A 523 -9.73 -7.77 18.29
N GLU A 524 -9.53 -6.88 17.33
CA GLU A 524 -9.46 -7.25 15.92
C GLU A 524 -8.34 -8.26 15.65
N VAL A 525 -7.15 -8.08 16.24
CA VAL A 525 -6.05 -9.06 16.15
C VAL A 525 -6.42 -10.38 16.78
N GLU A 526 -7.06 -10.36 17.95
CA GLU A 526 -7.43 -11.55 18.71
C GLU A 526 -8.55 -12.37 18.05
N MET A 527 -9.47 -11.69 17.34
CA MET A 527 -10.58 -12.33 16.64
C MET A 527 -10.23 -12.85 15.24
N ARG A 528 -9.02 -12.58 14.72
CA ARG A 528 -8.63 -12.99 13.38
C ARG A 528 -8.66 -14.50 13.19
N TYR A 529 -9.43 -14.93 12.20
CA TYR A 529 -9.36 -16.28 11.70
C TYR A 529 -8.16 -16.44 10.76
N LYS A 530 -7.33 -17.45 11.00
CA LYS A 530 -6.21 -17.77 10.12
C LYS A 530 -6.71 -18.55 8.91
N HIS A 531 -6.72 -17.91 7.76
CA HIS A 531 -7.29 -18.46 6.52
C HIS A 531 -6.61 -19.76 6.06
N SER A 532 -5.32 -19.96 6.42
CA SER A 532 -4.59 -21.20 6.16
C SER A 532 -5.22 -22.44 6.80
N ASN A 533 -6.02 -22.30 7.88
CA ASN A 533 -6.70 -23.43 8.52
C ASN A 533 -7.71 -24.14 7.60
N LYS A 534 -8.22 -23.46 6.57
CA LYS A 534 -9.14 -24.04 5.56
C LYS A 534 -8.41 -24.69 4.38
N LEU A 535 -7.09 -24.61 4.32
CA LEU A 535 -6.31 -25.13 3.20
C LEU A 535 -5.65 -26.46 3.58
N LYS A 536 -6.11 -27.55 2.96
CA LYS A 536 -5.46 -28.87 3.12
C LYS A 536 -4.09 -28.83 2.45
N GLY A 537 -3.02 -29.17 3.17
CA GLY A 537 -1.66 -29.25 2.63
C GLY A 537 -0.80 -27.98 2.71
N TRP A 538 -1.27 -26.94 3.41
CA TRP A 538 -0.51 -25.69 3.64
C TRP A 538 0.31 -25.71 4.95
N LYS A 539 0.27 -26.81 5.71
CA LYS A 539 1.03 -26.98 6.96
C LYS A 539 2.42 -27.53 6.70
#